data_9a0d5514f180f47d2a9c3987de407c5d
#
_entry.id   9a0d5514f180f47d2a9c3987de407c5d
#
_cell.length_a   1.000
_cell.length_b   1.000
_cell.length_c   1.000
_cell.angle_alpha   90.00
_cell.angle_beta   90.00
_cell.angle_gamma   90.00
#
_symmetry.space_group_name_H-M   'P 1'
#
loop_
_entity.id
_entity.type
_entity.pdbx_description
1 polymer ?
#
loop_
_entity_poly.entity_id
_entity_poly.type
_entity_poly.pdbx_seq_one_letter_code
_entity_poly.pdbx_strand_id
1 'polypeptide(L)'
;MNSPSPNGAFQKNRGMSPEEGAILKETIEELRSRIGDTFDGITVERVTIGIFFTGVKLSNGSGGLCFTPIKEIPEAVCCPSSLRALPWSGKFRGRPIADFLDALFDRSPMKRAVGIAVVNALSAQFLECNSSPGFVIERGSDALDEIEIPDDGNVVVIGALVPILKRLKMRGKPYSIIEMDPRTLKADELPFWVSVEKTGEVVPRADLLVITGTTLLFHSLEAILACAKPGAKVVLVGPTASMLPDAFFRRGVSVMGGDLVTRPDELLDILCEGGSGYHFFGKSADQMAIRRTEPAS
;
A
#
# COMPACT_ATOMS: atom_id res chain seq x y z
N MET A 1 16.80 -9.16 -28.93
CA MET A 1 17.36 -9.85 -27.75
C MET A 1 16.52 -9.40 -26.56
N ASN A 2 15.57 -10.25 -26.15
CA ASN A 2 14.65 -9.96 -25.06
C ASN A 2 15.36 -10.21 -23.73
N SER A 3 15.76 -9.16 -23.05
CA SER A 3 16.16 -9.28 -21.64
C SER A 3 14.90 -9.61 -20.83
N PRO A 4 14.90 -10.63 -19.96
CA PRO A 4 13.75 -10.92 -19.11
C PRO A 4 13.52 -9.76 -18.16
N SER A 5 12.24 -9.42 -17.92
CA SER A 5 11.83 -8.45 -16.91
C SER A 5 12.45 -8.82 -15.57
N PRO A 6 13.02 -7.87 -14.80
CA PRO A 6 13.64 -8.14 -13.50
C PRO A 6 12.71 -8.78 -12.47
N ASN A 7 11.40 -8.64 -12.63
CA ASN A 7 10.37 -9.24 -11.77
C ASN A 7 10.24 -10.76 -11.91
N GLY A 8 10.74 -11.36 -13.00
CA GLY A 8 10.65 -12.81 -13.23
C GLY A 8 11.57 -13.66 -12.34
N ALA A 9 12.56 -13.08 -11.70
CA ALA A 9 13.55 -13.81 -10.91
C ALA A 9 13.11 -14.08 -9.46
N PHE A 10 12.28 -13.21 -8.85
CA PHE A 10 11.86 -13.37 -7.45
C PHE A 10 10.65 -14.31 -7.26
N GLN A 11 9.82 -14.51 -8.30
CA GLN A 11 8.58 -15.28 -8.20
C GLN A 11 8.64 -16.70 -8.75
N LYS A 12 9.75 -17.14 -9.32
CA LYS A 12 9.86 -18.53 -9.82
C LYS A 12 10.15 -19.50 -8.65
N ASN A 13 9.11 -20.23 -8.23
CA ASN A 13 9.19 -21.48 -7.44
C ASN A 13 9.36 -21.41 -5.91
N ARG A 14 8.86 -20.38 -5.21
CA ARG A 14 8.59 -20.54 -3.77
C ARG A 14 7.08 -20.52 -3.53
N GLY A 15 6.55 -21.52 -2.85
CA GLY A 15 5.25 -21.42 -2.19
C GLY A 15 5.31 -20.24 -1.22
N MET A 16 4.19 -19.52 -1.01
CA MET A 16 4.12 -18.44 -0.02
C MET A 16 4.61 -18.97 1.32
N SER A 17 5.49 -18.23 2.01
CA SER A 17 5.85 -18.54 3.38
C SER A 17 4.61 -18.38 4.27
N PRO A 18 4.51 -19.06 5.43
CA PRO A 18 3.37 -18.92 6.34
C PRO A 18 3.12 -17.47 6.80
N GLU A 19 4.13 -16.63 6.76
CA GLU A 19 4.08 -15.22 7.17
C GLU A 19 3.66 -14.26 6.04
N GLU A 20 3.80 -14.68 4.78
CA GLU A 20 3.41 -13.85 3.64
C GLU A 20 1.91 -13.59 3.64
N GLY A 21 1.52 -12.30 3.63
CA GLY A 21 0.14 -11.85 3.69
C GLY A 21 -0.52 -11.98 5.07
N ALA A 22 0.24 -12.27 6.14
CA ALA A 22 -0.30 -12.37 7.50
C ALA A 22 -0.95 -11.05 7.96
N ILE A 23 -0.36 -9.90 7.62
CA ILE A 23 -0.93 -8.58 7.91
C ILE A 23 -2.32 -8.45 7.29
N LEU A 24 -2.46 -8.80 6.01
CA LEU A 24 -3.74 -8.71 5.31
C LEU A 24 -4.78 -9.68 5.89
N LYS A 25 -4.39 -10.91 6.25
CA LYS A 25 -5.28 -11.88 6.91
C LYS A 25 -5.80 -11.34 8.23
N GLU A 26 -4.93 -10.87 9.11
CA GLU A 26 -5.29 -10.30 10.39
C GLU A 26 -6.17 -9.06 10.24
N THR A 27 -5.89 -8.20 9.24
CA THR A 27 -6.70 -7.02 8.95
C THR A 27 -8.12 -7.42 8.51
N ILE A 28 -8.27 -8.46 7.69
CA ILE A 28 -9.58 -8.98 7.27
C ILE A 28 -10.34 -9.54 8.48
N GLU A 29 -9.68 -10.30 9.34
CA GLU A 29 -10.29 -10.87 10.56
C GLU A 29 -10.78 -9.74 11.49
N GLU A 30 -9.97 -8.69 11.67
CA GLU A 30 -10.36 -7.51 12.44
C GLU A 30 -11.55 -6.78 11.83
N LEU A 31 -11.55 -6.58 10.51
CA LEU A 31 -12.67 -5.97 9.78
C LEU A 31 -13.94 -6.80 9.90
N ARG A 32 -13.84 -8.11 9.75
CA ARG A 32 -14.99 -9.02 9.92
C ARG A 32 -15.56 -8.93 11.34
N SER A 33 -14.69 -8.89 12.34
CA SER A 33 -15.10 -8.75 13.74
C SER A 33 -15.81 -7.42 14.02
N ARG A 34 -15.28 -6.31 13.48
CA ARG A 34 -15.83 -4.96 13.71
C ARG A 34 -17.11 -4.68 12.93
N ILE A 35 -17.23 -5.20 11.71
CA ILE A 35 -18.42 -5.02 10.85
C ILE A 35 -19.56 -5.96 11.29
N GLY A 36 -19.21 -7.16 11.78
CA GLY A 36 -20.17 -8.13 12.27
C GLY A 36 -21.03 -8.77 11.16
N ASP A 37 -22.30 -9.06 11.47
CA ASP A 37 -23.21 -9.85 10.62
C ASP A 37 -23.42 -9.30 9.20
N THR A 38 -23.20 -8.00 8.99
CA THR A 38 -23.38 -7.38 7.66
C THR A 38 -22.19 -7.58 6.74
N PHE A 39 -21.03 -8.06 7.23
CA PHE A 39 -19.79 -8.20 6.48
C PHE A 39 -19.97 -9.03 5.19
N ASP A 40 -20.57 -10.21 5.30
CA ASP A 40 -20.73 -11.12 4.17
C ASP A 40 -21.79 -10.68 3.15
N GLY A 41 -22.66 -9.73 3.53
CA GLY A 41 -23.65 -9.11 2.65
C GLY A 41 -23.12 -7.94 1.80
N ILE A 42 -21.90 -7.47 2.07
CA ILE A 42 -21.30 -6.36 1.31
C ILE A 42 -20.89 -6.87 -0.08
N THR A 43 -21.19 -6.06 -1.10
CA THR A 43 -20.82 -6.37 -2.48
C THR A 43 -20.04 -5.20 -3.11
N VAL A 44 -19.34 -5.48 -4.19
CA VAL A 44 -18.71 -4.44 -5.00
C VAL A 44 -19.76 -3.77 -5.88
N GLU A 45 -19.86 -2.45 -5.82
CA GLU A 45 -20.76 -1.65 -6.67
C GLU A 45 -20.06 -1.23 -7.95
N ARG A 46 -18.82 -0.74 -7.84
CA ARG A 46 -18.03 -0.23 -8.97
C ARG A 46 -16.54 -0.45 -8.76
N VAL A 47 -15.82 -0.75 -9.84
CA VAL A 47 -14.34 -0.83 -9.88
C VAL A 47 -13.85 0.01 -11.04
N THR A 48 -12.82 0.80 -10.81
CA THR A 48 -12.05 1.48 -11.85
C THR A 48 -10.59 1.08 -11.74
N ILE A 49 -10.01 0.58 -12.83
CA ILE A 49 -8.60 0.28 -12.95
C ILE A 49 -7.97 1.38 -13.79
N GLY A 50 -7.50 2.41 -13.10
CA GLY A 50 -6.82 3.53 -13.74
C GLY A 50 -5.33 3.25 -13.93
N ILE A 51 -4.64 4.18 -14.61
CA ILE A 51 -3.20 4.05 -14.90
C ILE A 51 -2.36 4.04 -13.62
N PHE A 52 -2.71 4.90 -12.65
CA PHE A 52 -1.96 5.05 -11.41
C PHE A 52 -2.58 4.32 -10.23
N PHE A 53 -3.91 4.32 -10.16
CA PHE A 53 -4.65 3.75 -9.04
C PHE A 53 -5.84 2.93 -9.49
N THR A 54 -6.07 1.86 -8.75
CA THR A 54 -7.28 1.04 -8.81
C THR A 54 -8.19 1.48 -7.68
N GLY A 55 -9.42 1.87 -8.01
CA GLY A 55 -10.43 2.31 -7.04
C GLY A 55 -11.62 1.38 -7.01
N VAL A 56 -12.21 1.25 -5.82
CA VAL A 56 -13.41 0.44 -5.57
C VAL A 56 -14.43 1.25 -4.81
N LYS A 57 -15.72 1.10 -5.16
CA LYS A 57 -16.87 1.50 -4.35
C LYS A 57 -17.64 0.25 -3.95
N LEU A 58 -17.99 0.15 -2.68
CA LEU A 58 -18.77 -0.93 -2.10
C LEU A 58 -20.25 -0.56 -1.98
N SER A 59 -21.13 -1.56 -1.81
CA SER A 59 -22.58 -1.38 -1.68
C SER A 59 -22.99 -0.61 -0.42
N ASN A 60 -22.13 -0.54 0.59
CA ASN A 60 -22.33 0.30 1.78
C ASN A 60 -21.92 1.77 1.57
N GLY A 61 -21.52 2.16 0.34
CA GLY A 61 -21.11 3.50 -0.02
C GLY A 61 -19.62 3.81 0.21
N SER A 62 -18.87 2.95 0.90
CA SER A 62 -17.45 3.18 1.18
C SER A 62 -16.59 3.05 -0.09
N GLY A 63 -15.52 3.85 -0.17
CA GLY A 63 -14.55 3.80 -1.24
C GLY A 63 -13.15 3.44 -0.76
N GLY A 64 -12.36 2.84 -1.64
CA GLY A 64 -10.95 2.50 -1.35
C GLY A 64 -10.08 2.55 -2.59
N LEU A 65 -8.80 2.79 -2.37
CA LEU A 65 -7.76 2.93 -3.39
C LEU A 65 -6.64 1.89 -3.19
N CYS A 66 -5.99 1.55 -4.28
CA CYS A 66 -4.71 0.85 -4.30
C CYS A 66 -3.88 1.32 -5.49
N PHE A 67 -2.57 1.29 -5.39
CA PHE A 67 -1.69 1.49 -6.54
C PHE A 67 -1.97 0.45 -7.62
N THR A 68 -2.03 0.87 -8.89
CA THR A 68 -2.15 -0.04 -10.03
C THR A 68 -0.78 -0.54 -10.44
N PRO A 69 -0.46 -1.84 -10.32
CA PRO A 69 0.84 -2.39 -10.71
C PRO A 69 0.96 -2.50 -12.23
N ILE A 70 0.97 -1.36 -12.92
CA ILE A 70 0.92 -1.28 -14.39
C ILE A 70 2.08 -1.99 -15.07
N LYS A 71 3.26 -2.02 -14.44
CA LYS A 71 4.44 -2.70 -14.96
C LYS A 71 4.32 -4.23 -14.95
N GLU A 72 3.39 -4.75 -14.15
CA GLU A 72 3.09 -6.18 -14.06
C GLU A 72 1.99 -6.62 -15.03
N ILE A 73 1.42 -5.69 -15.82
CA ILE A 73 0.47 -6.00 -16.89
C ILE A 73 1.29 -6.52 -18.07
N PRO A 74 1.03 -7.74 -18.56
CA PRO A 74 1.74 -8.28 -19.72
C PRO A 74 1.57 -7.36 -20.94
N GLU A 75 2.68 -7.09 -21.65
CA GLU A 75 2.68 -6.24 -22.85
C GLU A 75 1.72 -6.74 -23.95
N ALA A 76 1.45 -8.05 -23.99
CA ALA A 76 0.50 -8.67 -24.91
C ALA A 76 -0.93 -8.70 -24.34
N VAL A 77 -1.51 -7.54 -24.05
CA VAL A 77 -2.89 -7.44 -23.54
C VAL A 77 -3.95 -7.77 -24.59
N CYS A 78 -3.57 -7.89 -25.87
CA CYS A 78 -4.51 -8.19 -26.97
C CYS A 78 -4.98 -9.66 -27.03
N CYS A 79 -4.42 -10.56 -26.22
CA CYS A 79 -4.80 -11.97 -26.23
C CYS A 79 -5.83 -12.31 -25.13
N PRO A 80 -6.80 -13.23 -25.38
CA PRO A 80 -7.76 -13.70 -24.37
C PRO A 80 -7.13 -14.29 -23.12
N SER A 81 -5.86 -14.74 -23.17
CA SER A 81 -5.10 -15.22 -22.02
C SER A 81 -4.84 -14.12 -20.97
N SER A 82 -4.87 -12.84 -21.35
CA SER A 82 -4.76 -11.70 -20.43
C SER A 82 -5.97 -11.60 -19.49
N LEU A 83 -7.12 -12.18 -19.85
CA LEU A 83 -8.30 -12.31 -18.97
C LEU A 83 -7.99 -13.08 -17.69
N ARG A 84 -6.95 -13.90 -17.66
CA ARG A 84 -6.50 -14.58 -16.43
C ARG A 84 -5.96 -13.61 -15.38
N ALA A 85 -5.48 -12.45 -15.78
CA ALA A 85 -5.00 -11.41 -14.87
C ALA A 85 -6.17 -10.76 -14.09
N LEU A 86 -7.35 -10.62 -14.76
CA LEU A 86 -8.57 -10.04 -14.17
C LEU A 86 -9.81 -10.80 -14.67
N PRO A 87 -10.12 -11.97 -14.09
CA PRO A 87 -11.16 -12.88 -14.60
C PRO A 87 -12.57 -12.29 -14.55
N TRP A 88 -12.77 -11.23 -13.78
CA TRP A 88 -14.07 -10.59 -13.60
C TRP A 88 -14.24 -9.29 -14.38
N SER A 89 -13.32 -8.96 -15.29
CA SER A 89 -13.42 -7.76 -16.14
C SER A 89 -14.81 -7.66 -16.79
N GLY A 90 -15.47 -6.48 -16.61
CA GLY A 90 -16.84 -6.25 -17.04
C GLY A 90 -17.93 -6.93 -16.19
N LYS A 91 -17.59 -7.63 -15.10
CA LYS A 91 -18.51 -8.37 -14.23
C LYS A 91 -18.23 -8.17 -12.75
N PHE A 92 -17.71 -7.01 -12.34
CA PHE A 92 -17.39 -6.74 -10.95
C PHE A 92 -18.64 -6.40 -10.11
N ARG A 93 -19.60 -5.70 -10.72
CA ARG A 93 -20.79 -5.21 -10.03
C ARG A 93 -21.62 -6.35 -9.44
N GLY A 94 -21.99 -6.21 -8.16
CA GLY A 94 -22.82 -7.17 -7.44
C GLY A 94 -22.07 -8.40 -6.92
N ARG A 95 -20.75 -8.50 -7.15
CA ARG A 95 -19.96 -9.60 -6.60
C ARG A 95 -19.73 -9.42 -5.11
N PRO A 96 -19.79 -10.50 -4.32
CA PRO A 96 -19.48 -10.46 -2.89
C PRO A 96 -18.02 -10.05 -2.68
N ILE A 97 -17.75 -9.31 -1.61
CA ILE A 97 -16.37 -8.94 -1.24
C ILE A 97 -15.48 -10.15 -1.04
N ALA A 98 -16.01 -11.30 -0.63
CA ALA A 98 -15.27 -12.54 -0.42
C ALA A 98 -14.40 -12.92 -1.63
N ASP A 99 -14.94 -12.80 -2.86
CA ASP A 99 -14.20 -13.08 -4.10
C ASP A 99 -12.92 -12.25 -4.22
N PHE A 100 -12.94 -11.01 -3.72
CA PHE A 100 -11.82 -10.07 -3.79
C PHE A 100 -10.86 -10.24 -2.63
N LEU A 101 -11.35 -10.63 -1.46
CA LEU A 101 -10.51 -10.95 -0.31
C LEU A 101 -9.68 -12.21 -0.57
N ASP A 102 -10.26 -13.22 -1.22
CA ASP A 102 -9.52 -14.40 -1.67
C ASP A 102 -8.46 -14.04 -2.73
N ALA A 103 -8.76 -13.07 -3.58
CA ALA A 103 -7.84 -12.57 -4.61
C ALA A 103 -6.58 -11.88 -4.06
N LEU A 104 -6.58 -11.46 -2.78
CA LEU A 104 -5.39 -10.93 -2.10
C LEU A 104 -4.23 -11.93 -2.07
N PHE A 105 -4.53 -13.22 -2.06
CA PHE A 105 -3.54 -14.28 -1.99
C PHE A 105 -3.26 -14.94 -3.35
N ASP A 106 -3.82 -14.37 -4.44
CA ASP A 106 -3.51 -14.79 -5.80
C ASP A 106 -2.11 -14.35 -6.22
N ARG A 107 -1.54 -15.03 -7.21
CA ARG A 107 -0.24 -14.68 -7.78
C ARG A 107 -0.27 -13.39 -8.62
N SER A 108 -1.42 -12.99 -9.12
CA SER A 108 -1.59 -11.80 -9.95
C SER A 108 -1.57 -10.51 -9.10
N PRO A 109 -0.58 -9.60 -9.26
CA PRO A 109 -0.57 -8.32 -8.57
C PRO A 109 -1.81 -7.46 -8.88
N MET A 110 -2.39 -7.60 -10.08
CA MET A 110 -3.62 -6.88 -10.45
C MET A 110 -4.84 -7.35 -9.66
N LYS A 111 -4.98 -8.66 -9.41
CA LYS A 111 -6.06 -9.18 -8.56
C LYS A 111 -5.87 -8.69 -7.12
N ARG A 112 -4.63 -8.73 -6.62
CA ARG A 112 -4.30 -8.20 -5.29
C ARG A 112 -4.61 -6.72 -5.17
N ALA A 113 -4.34 -5.92 -6.21
CA ALA A 113 -4.65 -4.49 -6.19
C ALA A 113 -6.14 -4.22 -5.99
N VAL A 114 -7.02 -4.96 -6.66
CA VAL A 114 -8.47 -4.86 -6.44
C VAL A 114 -8.85 -5.32 -5.04
N GLY A 115 -8.29 -6.43 -4.56
CA GLY A 115 -8.52 -6.93 -3.20
C GLY A 115 -8.09 -5.94 -2.13
N ILE A 116 -6.91 -5.32 -2.26
CA ILE A 116 -6.42 -4.28 -1.34
C ILE A 116 -7.34 -3.05 -1.37
N ALA A 117 -7.80 -2.61 -2.54
CA ALA A 117 -8.75 -1.50 -2.63
C ALA A 117 -10.08 -1.83 -1.91
N VAL A 118 -10.53 -3.10 -1.94
CA VAL A 118 -11.68 -3.57 -1.16
C VAL A 118 -11.40 -3.51 0.35
N VAL A 119 -10.23 -3.97 0.82
CA VAL A 119 -9.84 -3.90 2.24
C VAL A 119 -9.77 -2.44 2.71
N ASN A 120 -9.22 -1.55 1.91
CA ASN A 120 -9.16 -0.12 2.19
C ASN A 120 -10.57 0.49 2.26
N ALA A 121 -11.48 0.11 1.34
CA ALA A 121 -12.87 0.57 1.38
C ALA A 121 -13.62 0.07 2.63
N LEU A 122 -13.41 -1.19 3.04
CA LEU A 122 -13.98 -1.72 4.28
C LEU A 122 -13.43 -1.03 5.52
N SER A 123 -12.18 -0.60 5.49
CA SER A 123 -11.53 0.11 6.59
C SER A 123 -12.02 1.55 6.72
N ALA A 124 -12.42 2.19 5.62
CA ALA A 124 -12.73 3.62 5.55
C ALA A 124 -13.72 4.07 6.63
N GLN A 125 -14.80 3.30 6.88
CA GLN A 125 -15.81 3.64 7.90
C GLN A 125 -15.25 3.77 9.33
N PHE A 126 -14.15 3.05 9.64
CA PHE A 126 -13.48 3.12 10.94
C PHE A 126 -12.42 4.21 10.99
N LEU A 127 -11.94 4.63 9.82
CA LEU A 127 -10.93 5.69 9.66
C LEU A 127 -11.56 7.07 9.49
N GLU A 128 -12.89 7.15 9.38
CA GLU A 128 -13.62 8.41 9.37
C GLU A 128 -13.64 9.11 10.72
N CYS A 129 -13.48 8.39 11.83
CA CYS A 129 -13.39 8.96 13.16
C CYS A 129 -11.96 9.41 13.46
N ASN A 130 -11.80 10.56 14.14
CA ASN A 130 -10.46 11.09 14.47
C ASN A 130 -9.69 10.25 15.49
N SER A 131 -10.34 9.31 16.16
CA SER A 131 -9.71 8.40 17.12
C SER A 131 -10.47 7.09 17.23
N SER A 132 -9.73 6.04 17.50
CA SER A 132 -10.23 4.71 17.84
C SER A 132 -9.39 4.16 18.99
N PRO A 133 -9.87 3.20 19.78
CA PRO A 133 -9.03 2.58 20.79
C PRO A 133 -7.71 2.10 20.18
N GLY A 134 -6.58 2.61 20.68
CA GLY A 134 -5.24 2.21 20.25
C GLY A 134 -4.58 3.09 19.18
N PHE A 135 -5.29 4.02 18.53
CA PHE A 135 -4.70 4.92 17.53
C PHE A 135 -5.45 6.24 17.35
N VAL A 136 -4.75 7.25 16.85
CA VAL A 136 -5.26 8.57 16.48
C VAL A 136 -5.10 8.76 14.99
N ILE A 137 -6.07 9.41 14.36
CA ILE A 137 -6.08 9.72 12.93
C ILE A 137 -6.07 11.23 12.76
N GLU A 138 -5.09 11.73 12.03
CA GLU A 138 -5.01 13.12 11.60
C GLU A 138 -5.35 13.21 10.11
N ARG A 139 -6.48 13.83 9.81
CA ARG A 139 -6.95 14.05 8.44
C ARG A 139 -6.33 15.31 7.85
N GLY A 140 -6.09 15.29 6.55
CA GLY A 140 -5.49 16.40 5.82
C GLY A 140 -3.99 16.54 6.06
N SER A 141 -3.38 15.59 6.79
CA SER A 141 -1.95 15.54 7.06
C SER A 141 -1.28 14.43 6.25
N ASP A 142 -0.16 14.77 5.59
CA ASP A 142 0.72 13.76 4.99
C ASP A 142 1.63 13.20 6.11
N ALA A 143 1.54 11.90 6.35
CA ALA A 143 2.40 11.24 7.34
C ALA A 143 3.89 11.50 7.10
N LEU A 144 4.30 11.77 5.86
CA LEU A 144 5.68 12.13 5.54
C LEU A 144 6.08 13.50 6.07
N ASP A 145 5.15 14.46 6.16
CA ASP A 145 5.45 15.80 6.69
C ASP A 145 5.68 15.77 8.21
N GLU A 146 5.08 14.79 8.88
CA GLU A 146 5.16 14.62 10.33
C GLU A 146 6.36 13.78 10.80
N ILE A 147 7.11 13.20 9.86
CA ILE A 147 8.29 12.41 10.21
C ILE A 147 9.43 13.33 10.59
N GLU A 148 9.90 13.22 11.82
CA GLU A 148 11.17 13.75 12.23
C GLU A 148 12.30 12.89 11.67
N ILE A 149 13.11 13.47 10.77
CA ILE A 149 14.27 12.81 10.19
C ILE A 149 15.44 13.02 11.16
N PRO A 150 16.05 11.95 11.71
CA PRO A 150 17.15 12.10 12.66
C PRO A 150 18.37 12.73 12.00
N ASP A 151 19.00 13.69 12.67
CA ASP A 151 20.16 14.40 12.13
C ASP A 151 21.33 13.48 11.79
N ASP A 152 21.66 12.53 12.67
CA ASP A 152 22.79 11.60 12.52
C ASP A 152 22.38 10.12 12.36
N GLY A 153 21.08 9.84 12.19
CA GLY A 153 20.57 8.48 12.05
C GLY A 153 20.70 7.92 10.62
N ASN A 154 20.75 6.60 10.53
CA ASN A 154 20.65 5.87 9.26
C ASN A 154 19.21 5.87 8.77
N VAL A 155 18.97 6.47 7.60
CA VAL A 155 17.65 6.48 6.97
C VAL A 155 17.63 5.52 5.80
N VAL A 156 16.64 4.63 5.80
CA VAL A 156 16.38 3.69 4.72
C VAL A 156 14.97 3.95 4.17
N VAL A 157 14.88 4.12 2.86
CA VAL A 157 13.62 4.31 2.15
C VAL A 157 13.40 3.10 1.26
N ILE A 158 12.22 2.50 1.33
CA ILE A 158 11.80 1.42 0.43
C ILE A 158 10.77 1.98 -0.54
N GLY A 159 11.14 1.99 -1.81
CA GLY A 159 10.39 2.62 -2.91
C GLY A 159 10.88 4.03 -3.27
N ALA A 160 10.58 4.47 -4.49
CA ALA A 160 10.93 5.80 -4.99
C ALA A 160 9.94 6.88 -4.47
N LEU A 161 9.93 7.11 -3.16
CA LEU A 161 9.03 8.04 -2.47
C LEU A 161 9.53 9.49 -2.61
N VAL A 162 9.13 10.17 -3.68
CA VAL A 162 9.61 11.52 -4.04
C VAL A 162 9.58 12.54 -2.89
N PRO A 163 8.52 12.67 -2.07
CA PRO A 163 8.49 13.67 -1.00
C PRO A 163 9.60 13.47 0.02
N ILE A 164 9.79 12.25 0.53
CA ILE A 164 10.84 11.98 1.52
C ILE A 164 12.24 12.08 0.92
N LEU A 165 12.43 11.61 -0.33
CA LEU A 165 13.72 11.72 -1.02
C LEU A 165 14.15 13.19 -1.20
N LYS A 166 13.19 14.10 -1.48
CA LYS A 166 13.46 15.54 -1.52
C LYS A 166 13.95 16.07 -0.18
N ARG A 167 13.32 15.69 0.93
CA ARG A 167 13.74 16.08 2.29
C ARG A 167 15.12 15.53 2.66
N LEU A 168 15.40 14.27 2.28
CA LEU A 168 16.71 13.64 2.54
C LEU A 168 17.85 14.29 1.75
N LYS A 169 17.59 14.74 0.52
CA LYS A 169 18.56 15.53 -0.25
C LYS A 169 18.87 16.87 0.45
N MET A 170 17.84 17.56 0.98
CA MET A 170 18.05 18.80 1.72
C MET A 170 18.83 18.59 3.03
N ARG A 171 18.67 17.43 3.67
CA ARG A 171 19.46 17.05 4.86
C ARG A 171 20.97 16.96 4.55
N GLY A 172 21.36 16.65 3.31
CA GLY A 172 22.75 16.59 2.86
C GLY A 172 23.58 15.45 3.46
N LYS A 173 22.95 14.44 4.09
CA LYS A 173 23.62 13.29 4.70
C LYS A 173 23.28 12.00 3.95
N PRO A 174 24.11 10.95 4.03
CA PRO A 174 23.84 9.65 3.38
C PRO A 174 22.52 9.02 3.84
N TYR A 175 21.87 8.34 2.92
CA TYR A 175 20.67 7.51 3.11
C TYR A 175 20.72 6.33 2.15
N SER A 176 19.83 5.38 2.26
CA SER A 176 19.72 4.24 1.33
C SER A 176 18.32 4.20 0.72
N ILE A 177 18.23 3.90 -0.57
CA ILE A 177 16.97 3.70 -1.30
C ILE A 177 16.96 2.26 -1.81
N ILE A 178 16.06 1.44 -1.27
CA ILE A 178 15.81 0.10 -1.78
C ILE A 178 14.69 0.20 -2.82
N GLU A 179 15.02 -0.02 -4.08
CA GLU A 179 14.06 0.08 -5.20
C GLU A 179 14.31 -1.06 -6.19
N MET A 180 13.22 -1.71 -6.64
CA MET A 180 13.30 -2.81 -7.61
C MET A 180 13.73 -2.33 -8.99
N ASP A 181 13.23 -1.17 -9.42
CA ASP A 181 13.52 -0.58 -10.73
C ASP A 181 14.27 0.74 -10.58
N PRO A 182 15.62 0.73 -10.65
CA PRO A 182 16.41 1.94 -10.47
C PRO A 182 16.11 3.03 -11.51
N ARG A 183 15.44 2.70 -12.61
CA ARG A 183 15.02 3.69 -13.63
C ARG A 183 13.94 4.66 -13.12
N THR A 184 13.31 4.35 -11.99
CA THR A 184 12.37 5.25 -11.32
C THR A 184 13.06 6.36 -10.53
N LEU A 185 14.36 6.21 -10.27
CA LEU A 185 15.17 7.15 -9.52
C LEU A 185 15.79 8.21 -10.45
N LYS A 186 15.98 9.41 -9.92
CA LYS A 186 16.69 10.48 -10.60
C LYS A 186 18.20 10.23 -10.57
N ALA A 187 18.95 10.86 -11.46
CA ALA A 187 20.41 10.69 -11.57
C ALA A 187 21.15 10.99 -10.24
N ASP A 188 20.67 11.97 -9.48
CA ASP A 188 21.22 12.37 -8.18
C ASP A 188 20.78 11.43 -7.02
N GLU A 189 19.82 10.54 -7.24
CA GLU A 189 19.35 9.52 -6.29
C GLU A 189 20.06 8.17 -6.49
N LEU A 190 20.54 7.89 -7.71
CA LEU A 190 21.20 6.63 -8.05
C LEU A 190 22.41 6.29 -7.15
N PRO A 191 23.24 7.22 -6.68
CA PRO A 191 24.33 6.91 -5.75
C PRO A 191 23.88 6.29 -4.42
N PHE A 192 22.62 6.49 -4.03
CA PHE A 192 22.02 5.98 -2.79
C PHE A 192 21.19 4.71 -3.01
N TRP A 193 21.06 4.26 -4.26
CA TRP A 193 20.32 3.06 -4.60
C TRP A 193 20.97 1.79 -4.08
N VAL A 194 20.13 0.92 -3.54
CA VAL A 194 20.50 -0.41 -3.06
C VAL A 194 19.52 -1.41 -3.68
N SER A 195 20.06 -2.51 -4.19
CA SER A 195 19.26 -3.61 -4.72
C SER A 195 18.41 -4.28 -3.62
N VAL A 196 17.23 -4.78 -3.97
CA VAL A 196 16.29 -5.44 -3.05
C VAL A 196 16.89 -6.70 -2.39
N GLU A 197 17.86 -7.36 -3.03
CA GLU A 197 18.55 -8.52 -2.47
C GLU A 197 19.36 -8.17 -1.21
N LYS A 198 19.72 -6.89 -1.03
CA LYS A 198 20.45 -6.39 0.13
C LYS A 198 19.55 -5.87 1.26
N THR A 199 18.25 -6.08 1.15
CA THR A 199 17.29 -5.64 2.20
C THR A 199 17.70 -6.13 3.59
N GLY A 200 18.07 -7.42 3.71
CA GLY A 200 18.50 -8.03 4.98
C GLY A 200 19.81 -7.47 5.55
N GLU A 201 20.63 -6.78 4.74
CA GLU A 201 21.88 -6.14 5.18
C GLU A 201 21.68 -4.68 5.61
N VAL A 202 20.75 -3.98 4.95
CA VAL A 202 20.57 -2.53 5.08
C VAL A 202 19.48 -2.18 6.09
N VAL A 203 18.32 -2.86 6.05
CA VAL A 203 17.19 -2.58 6.94
C VAL A 203 17.55 -2.72 8.43
N PRO A 204 18.33 -3.73 8.90
CA PRO A 204 18.71 -3.83 10.30
C PRO A 204 19.53 -2.65 10.85
N ARG A 205 20.04 -1.80 9.98
CA ARG A 205 20.82 -0.60 10.38
C ARG A 205 19.98 0.68 10.46
N ALA A 206 18.73 0.64 9.99
CA ALA A 206 17.88 1.82 9.91
C ALA A 206 17.49 2.33 11.32
N ASP A 207 17.65 3.61 11.56
CA ASP A 207 17.05 4.34 12.68
C ASP A 207 15.66 4.85 12.29
N LEU A 208 15.52 5.26 11.03
CA LEU A 208 14.26 5.59 10.37
C LEU A 208 14.12 4.72 9.13
N LEU A 209 13.01 3.98 9.06
CA LEU A 209 12.63 3.13 7.93
C LEU A 209 11.31 3.65 7.34
N VAL A 210 11.36 4.17 6.12
CA VAL A 210 10.16 4.65 5.40
C VAL A 210 9.83 3.67 4.29
N ILE A 211 8.64 3.09 4.32
CA ILE A 211 8.24 1.99 3.46
C ILE A 211 7.03 2.41 2.61
N THR A 212 7.08 2.12 1.31
CA THR A 212 5.90 2.28 0.44
C THR A 212 4.84 1.21 0.72
N GLY A 213 3.57 1.60 0.75
CA GLY A 213 2.44 0.67 0.87
C GLY A 213 2.37 -0.37 -0.26
N THR A 214 3.04 -0.14 -1.40
CA THR A 214 3.10 -1.12 -2.49
C THR A 214 3.77 -2.44 -2.09
N THR A 215 4.52 -2.48 -0.99
CA THR A 215 5.07 -3.72 -0.41
C THR A 215 4.00 -4.74 -0.04
N LEU A 216 2.76 -4.29 0.26
CA LEU A 216 1.60 -5.16 0.46
C LEU A 216 1.20 -5.91 -0.81
N LEU A 217 1.27 -5.23 -1.98
CA LEU A 217 0.98 -5.86 -3.28
C LEU A 217 1.91 -7.04 -3.60
N PHE A 218 3.14 -6.98 -3.11
CA PHE A 218 4.18 -7.97 -3.40
C PHE A 218 4.43 -8.92 -2.23
N HIS A 219 3.64 -8.85 -1.15
CA HIS A 219 3.80 -9.64 0.07
C HIS A 219 5.22 -9.59 0.66
N SER A 220 5.89 -8.44 0.54
CA SER A 220 7.25 -8.24 1.03
C SER A 220 7.31 -7.50 2.37
N LEU A 221 6.19 -6.89 2.80
CA LEU A 221 6.17 -6.04 3.97
C LEU A 221 6.55 -6.79 5.25
N GLU A 222 6.00 -7.97 5.47
CA GLU A 222 6.27 -8.79 6.66
C GLU A 222 7.75 -9.12 6.79
N ALA A 223 8.40 -9.53 5.69
CA ALA A 223 9.83 -9.83 5.67
C ALA A 223 10.69 -8.59 5.94
N ILE A 224 10.27 -7.42 5.43
CA ILE A 224 10.95 -6.15 5.68
C ILE A 224 10.84 -5.76 7.15
N LEU A 225 9.64 -5.84 7.73
CA LEU A 225 9.40 -5.51 9.15
C LEU A 225 10.17 -6.44 10.08
N ALA A 226 10.27 -7.73 9.75
CA ALA A 226 11.05 -8.70 10.52
C ALA A 226 12.56 -8.40 10.53
N CYS A 227 13.06 -7.66 9.53
CA CYS A 227 14.47 -7.22 9.47
C CYS A 227 14.72 -5.91 10.24
N ALA A 228 13.67 -5.15 10.60
CA ALA A 228 13.84 -3.88 11.29
C ALA A 228 14.43 -4.08 12.69
N LYS A 229 15.41 -3.25 13.08
CA LYS A 229 15.98 -3.34 14.43
C LYS A 229 14.99 -2.85 15.49
N PRO A 230 15.06 -3.38 16.71
CA PRO A 230 14.29 -2.84 17.83
C PRO A 230 14.55 -1.34 18.00
N GLY A 231 13.47 -0.56 18.20
CA GLY A 231 13.55 0.88 18.38
C GLY A 231 13.69 1.71 17.10
N ALA A 232 13.76 1.08 15.91
CA ALA A 232 13.67 1.82 14.66
C ALA A 232 12.29 2.50 14.54
N LYS A 233 12.26 3.75 14.09
CA LYS A 233 11.00 4.40 13.71
C LYS A 233 10.58 3.89 12.33
N VAL A 234 9.49 3.15 12.26
CA VAL A 234 8.99 2.56 11.01
C VAL A 234 7.75 3.32 10.56
N VAL A 235 7.78 3.80 9.32
CA VAL A 235 6.70 4.56 8.70
C VAL A 235 6.27 3.89 7.40
N LEU A 236 5.00 3.57 7.27
CA LEU A 236 4.42 2.98 6.07
C LEU A 236 3.53 4.02 5.39
N VAL A 237 3.74 4.30 4.11
CA VAL A 237 3.02 5.39 3.43
C VAL A 237 2.48 5.01 2.06
N GLY A 238 1.40 5.68 1.70
CA GLY A 238 0.77 5.64 0.40
C GLY A 238 -0.62 5.02 0.38
N PRO A 239 -1.40 5.28 -0.68
CA PRO A 239 -2.82 4.89 -0.79
C PRO A 239 -3.09 3.40 -0.59
N THR A 240 -2.12 2.56 -0.92
CA THR A 240 -2.22 1.09 -0.77
C THR A 240 -2.35 0.65 0.70
N ALA A 241 -1.85 1.45 1.64
CA ALA A 241 -1.84 1.14 3.08
C ALA A 241 -2.98 1.81 3.87
N SER A 242 -4.08 2.21 3.20
CA SER A 242 -5.20 2.94 3.80
C SER A 242 -6.18 2.01 4.53
N MET A 243 -5.68 1.17 5.43
CA MET A 243 -6.49 0.17 6.13
C MET A 243 -6.27 0.20 7.65
N LEU A 244 -7.06 -0.58 8.39
CA LEU A 244 -6.94 -0.66 9.85
C LEU A 244 -5.49 -0.92 10.28
N PRO A 245 -4.96 -0.17 11.26
CA PRO A 245 -3.53 -0.17 11.58
C PRO A 245 -3.11 -1.29 12.54
N ASP A 246 -4.03 -2.01 13.15
CA ASP A 246 -3.79 -2.91 14.26
C ASP A 246 -2.70 -3.96 13.97
N ALA A 247 -2.79 -4.64 12.83
CA ALA A 247 -1.84 -5.67 12.42
C ALA A 247 -0.44 -5.12 12.13
N PHE A 248 -0.37 -3.88 11.68
CA PHE A 248 0.88 -3.17 11.39
C PHE A 248 1.56 -2.72 12.67
N PHE A 249 0.81 -2.11 13.58
CA PHE A 249 1.32 -1.65 14.87
C PHE A 249 1.84 -2.79 15.75
N ARG A 250 1.22 -3.98 15.68
CA ARG A 250 1.74 -5.18 16.33
C ARG A 250 3.12 -5.60 15.81
N ARG A 251 3.46 -5.22 14.57
CA ARG A 251 4.75 -5.52 13.92
C ARG A 251 5.74 -4.36 13.93
N GLY A 252 5.51 -3.35 14.78
CA GLY A 252 6.47 -2.27 15.00
C GLY A 252 6.33 -1.09 14.04
N VAL A 253 5.31 -1.02 13.18
CA VAL A 253 5.00 0.21 12.45
C VAL A 253 4.61 1.28 13.46
N SER A 254 5.19 2.48 13.34
CA SER A 254 4.95 3.60 14.26
C SER A 254 3.90 4.56 13.72
N VAL A 255 3.93 4.79 12.40
CA VAL A 255 3.03 5.71 11.70
C VAL A 255 2.61 5.09 10.37
N MET A 256 1.35 5.22 10.03
CA MET A 256 0.82 4.89 8.70
C MET A 256 0.30 6.15 8.04
N GLY A 257 0.68 6.36 6.78
CA GLY A 257 0.09 7.36 5.90
C GLY A 257 -0.75 6.70 4.83
N GLY A 258 -1.97 7.16 4.69
CA GLY A 258 -2.91 6.64 3.70
C GLY A 258 -3.86 7.71 3.19
N ASP A 259 -4.87 7.29 2.46
CA ASP A 259 -5.88 8.16 1.89
C ASP A 259 -7.27 7.68 2.28
N LEU A 260 -8.10 8.58 2.77
CA LEU A 260 -9.51 8.34 3.04
C LEU A 260 -10.34 8.83 1.85
N VAL A 261 -11.04 7.92 1.19
CA VAL A 261 -11.93 8.26 0.08
C VAL A 261 -13.22 8.86 0.63
N THR A 262 -13.48 10.13 0.33
CA THR A 262 -14.64 10.89 0.83
C THR A 262 -15.79 10.95 -0.18
N ARG A 263 -15.49 10.91 -1.47
CA ARG A 263 -16.47 10.89 -2.57
C ARG A 263 -16.12 9.81 -3.61
N PRO A 264 -16.55 8.55 -3.37
CA PRO A 264 -16.12 7.41 -4.18
C PRO A 264 -16.48 7.51 -5.67
N ASP A 265 -17.67 7.99 -6.03
CA ASP A 265 -18.07 8.09 -7.43
C ASP A 265 -17.21 9.09 -8.19
N GLU A 266 -16.99 10.29 -7.64
CA GLU A 266 -16.14 11.31 -8.22
C GLU A 266 -14.68 10.83 -8.35
N LEU A 267 -14.18 10.13 -7.33
CA LEU A 267 -12.85 9.52 -7.39
C LEU A 267 -12.73 8.55 -8.55
N LEU A 268 -13.69 7.63 -8.69
CA LEU A 268 -13.67 6.62 -9.75
C LEU A 268 -13.76 7.23 -11.14
N ASP A 269 -14.48 8.35 -11.30
CA ASP A 269 -14.52 9.12 -12.55
C ASP A 269 -13.15 9.73 -12.88
N ILE A 270 -12.49 10.36 -11.89
CA ILE A 270 -11.13 10.90 -12.03
C ILE A 270 -10.13 9.79 -12.44
N LEU A 271 -10.24 8.60 -11.84
CA LEU A 271 -9.38 7.47 -12.15
C LEU A 271 -9.62 6.93 -13.57
N CYS A 272 -10.86 6.94 -14.07
CA CYS A 272 -11.20 6.58 -15.45
C CYS A 272 -10.50 7.49 -16.46
N GLU A 273 -10.28 8.75 -16.12
CA GLU A 273 -9.59 9.76 -16.95
C GLU A 273 -8.06 9.72 -16.79
N GLY A 274 -7.52 8.73 -16.09
CA GLY A 274 -6.09 8.60 -15.83
C GLY A 274 -5.58 9.55 -14.74
N GLY A 275 -6.47 10.01 -13.86
CA GLY A 275 -6.15 10.89 -12.75
C GLY A 275 -5.17 10.26 -11.73
N SER A 276 -4.41 11.13 -11.07
CA SER A 276 -3.46 10.80 -10.00
C SER A 276 -3.80 11.59 -8.74
N GLY A 277 -3.02 11.42 -7.66
CA GLY A 277 -3.21 12.15 -6.41
C GLY A 277 -3.39 13.66 -6.56
N TYR A 278 -2.68 14.29 -7.49
CA TYR A 278 -2.82 15.71 -7.80
C TYR A 278 -4.23 16.13 -8.24
N HIS A 279 -5.04 15.20 -8.72
CA HIS A 279 -6.37 15.47 -9.26
C HIS A 279 -7.48 15.24 -8.25
N PHE A 280 -7.28 14.36 -7.27
CA PHE A 280 -8.32 13.95 -6.33
C PHE A 280 -8.07 14.33 -4.86
N PHE A 281 -6.83 14.66 -4.43
CA PHE A 281 -6.58 15.10 -3.07
C PHE A 281 -7.28 16.43 -2.75
N GLY A 282 -7.92 16.50 -1.58
CA GLY A 282 -8.74 17.64 -1.16
C GLY A 282 -10.05 17.81 -1.92
N LYS A 283 -10.43 16.82 -2.76
CA LYS A 283 -11.68 16.80 -3.52
C LYS A 283 -12.49 15.55 -3.20
N SER A 284 -12.00 14.39 -3.58
CA SER A 284 -12.68 13.09 -3.43
C SER A 284 -11.93 12.09 -2.58
N ALA A 285 -10.72 12.42 -2.14
CA ALA A 285 -9.97 11.71 -1.13
C ALA A 285 -9.10 12.70 -0.32
N ASP A 286 -8.94 12.43 0.97
CA ASP A 286 -8.11 13.20 1.88
C ASP A 286 -6.93 12.35 2.33
N GLN A 287 -5.74 12.95 2.41
CA GLN A 287 -4.60 12.31 3.06
C GLN A 287 -4.86 12.16 4.56
N MET A 288 -4.30 11.13 5.16
CA MET A 288 -4.38 10.91 6.60
C MET A 288 -3.09 10.31 7.14
N ALA A 289 -2.77 10.69 8.38
CA ALA A 289 -1.75 10.03 9.18
C ALA A 289 -2.41 9.28 10.34
N ILE A 290 -2.02 8.03 10.55
CA ILE A 290 -2.51 7.17 11.63
C ILE A 290 -1.33 6.86 12.55
N ARG A 291 -1.48 7.17 13.84
CA ARG A 291 -0.44 6.94 14.85
C ARG A 291 -0.96 6.07 15.97
N ARG A 292 -0.09 5.22 16.49
CA ARG A 292 -0.38 4.45 17.69
C ARG A 292 -0.50 5.42 18.88
N THR A 293 -1.56 5.27 19.68
CA THR A 293 -1.60 5.91 20.99
C THR A 293 -0.63 5.19 21.93
N GLU A 294 0.24 5.96 22.61
CA GLU A 294 1.02 5.36 23.68
C GLU A 294 0.06 4.86 24.79
N PRO A 295 0.32 3.70 25.39
CA PRO A 295 -0.47 3.28 26.54
C PRO A 295 -0.35 4.38 27.61
N ALA A 296 -1.48 4.80 28.16
CA ALA A 296 -1.49 5.72 29.29
C ALA A 296 -0.57 5.13 30.38
N SER A 297 0.51 5.84 30.69
CA SER A 297 1.52 5.49 31.70
C SER A 297 0.93 5.47 33.09
#